data_33454217325076b726e8173fae3dafb7
#
_entry.id   33454217325076b726e8173fae3dafb7
#
_cell.length_a   1.000
_cell.length_b   1.000
_cell.length_c   1.000
_cell.angle_alpha   90.00
_cell.angle_beta   90.00
_cell.angle_gamma   90.00
#
_symmetry.space_group_name_H-M   'P 1'
#
loop_
_entity.id
_entity.type
_entity.pdbx_description
1 polymer ?
#
loop_
_entity_poly.entity_id
_entity_poly.type
_entity_poly.pdbx_seq_one_letter_code
_entity_poly.pdbx_strand_id
1 'polypeptide(L)'
;LRAELLRSVYRNDFTRMGKILGKVNGARPMSIDVLKEWWYYMFQCSECRRCSVFCPYGIDTAEITIMGRELLNLLGLNIDWIATPVANCYRTGNHLGIQPHAYKYMLDFFVEDIGEVTGVPVEYSINKKGADVLFITPSGDVFADPGTYTAMGYLMLFHYLKEKYGFDVTWSTYGSEGGNFGFFTSHETMKRLNSKMYAEARRLGVKWIL
;
A
#
# COMPACT_ATOMS: atom_id res chain seq x y z
N LEU A 1 23.67 -7.70 4.05
CA LEU A 1 23.88 -6.39 4.70
C LEU A 1 22.75 -6.06 5.69
N ARG A 2 21.46 -5.99 5.27
CA ARG A 2 20.32 -5.60 6.14
C ARG A 2 20.18 -6.48 7.37
N ALA A 3 20.22 -7.81 7.19
CA ALA A 3 20.19 -8.75 8.30
C ALA A 3 21.38 -8.56 9.27
N GLU A 4 22.57 -8.21 8.75
CA GLU A 4 23.74 -7.97 9.58
C GLU A 4 23.65 -6.68 10.38
N LEU A 5 23.00 -5.64 9.83
CA LEU A 5 22.77 -4.40 10.58
C LEU A 5 21.97 -4.66 11.87
N LEU A 6 20.83 -5.36 11.75
CA LEU A 6 20.02 -5.74 12.91
C LEU A 6 20.78 -6.67 13.86
N ARG A 7 21.46 -7.68 13.29
CA ARG A 7 22.23 -8.67 14.07
C ARG A 7 23.36 -8.05 14.85
N SER A 8 24.04 -7.04 14.31
CA SER A 8 25.16 -6.37 15.00
C SER A 8 24.71 -5.67 16.29
N VAL A 9 23.56 -5.01 16.25
CA VAL A 9 22.96 -4.37 17.43
C VAL A 9 22.41 -5.42 18.39
N TYR A 10 21.71 -6.45 17.89
CA TYR A 10 21.23 -7.55 18.71
C TYR A 10 22.38 -8.22 19.49
N ARG A 11 23.52 -8.48 18.84
CA ARG A 11 24.71 -9.03 19.51
C ARG A 11 25.18 -8.14 20.64
N ASN A 12 25.24 -6.82 20.43
CA ASN A 12 25.70 -5.87 21.44
C ASN A 12 24.78 -5.83 22.66
N ASP A 13 23.48 -5.72 22.44
CA ASP A 13 22.55 -5.39 23.52
C ASP A 13 21.96 -6.64 24.20
N PHE A 14 21.81 -7.75 23.46
CA PHE A 14 21.08 -8.93 23.92
C PHE A 14 21.93 -10.18 24.11
N THR A 15 23.22 -10.18 23.73
CA THR A 15 24.07 -11.35 23.93
C THR A 15 25.24 -11.07 24.88
N ARG A 16 25.56 -12.06 25.73
CA ARG A 16 26.73 -11.97 26.64
C ARG A 16 28.03 -11.88 25.86
N MET A 17 28.19 -12.66 24.80
CA MET A 17 29.39 -12.65 23.96
C MET A 17 29.57 -11.32 23.23
N GLY A 18 28.52 -10.69 22.78
CA GLY A 18 28.58 -9.36 22.16
C GLY A 18 29.03 -8.29 23.15
N LYS A 19 28.57 -8.37 24.39
CA LYS A 19 29.00 -7.43 25.45
C LYS A 19 30.46 -7.62 25.84
N ILE A 20 31.00 -8.83 25.83
CA ILE A 20 32.38 -9.14 26.20
C ILE A 20 33.35 -8.86 25.04
N LEU A 21 33.04 -9.40 23.84
CA LEU A 21 33.94 -9.35 22.69
C LEU A 21 33.73 -8.08 21.83
N GLY A 22 32.62 -7.39 21.99
CA GLY A 22 32.31 -6.14 21.30
C GLY A 22 32.50 -6.22 19.77
N LYS A 23 33.26 -5.31 19.23
CA LYS A 23 33.51 -5.20 17.78
C LYS A 23 34.17 -6.44 17.18
N VAL A 24 34.95 -7.22 17.91
CA VAL A 24 35.57 -8.45 17.43
C VAL A 24 34.53 -9.49 17.03
N ASN A 25 33.41 -9.54 17.72
CA ASN A 25 32.26 -10.39 17.39
C ASN A 25 31.25 -9.69 16.45
N GLY A 26 31.59 -8.56 15.85
CA GLY A 26 30.71 -7.79 14.98
C GLY A 26 29.54 -7.11 15.72
N ALA A 27 29.65 -6.95 17.04
CA ALA A 27 28.68 -6.23 17.83
C ALA A 27 28.86 -4.71 17.67
N ARG A 28 27.76 -3.98 17.52
CA ARG A 28 27.73 -2.51 17.38
C ARG A 28 26.72 -1.93 18.36
N PRO A 29 27.11 -0.98 19.21
CA PRO A 29 26.15 -0.30 20.06
C PRO A 29 25.20 0.54 19.21
N MET A 30 23.95 0.66 19.67
CA MET A 30 22.97 1.55 19.03
C MET A 30 23.49 3.00 19.13
N SER A 31 23.58 3.66 17.99
CA SER A 31 24.00 5.05 17.87
C SER A 31 23.23 5.74 16.76
N ILE A 32 23.32 7.07 16.71
CA ILE A 32 22.70 7.86 15.63
C ILE A 32 23.21 7.42 14.25
N ASP A 33 24.50 7.10 14.14
CA ASP A 33 25.07 6.65 12.86
C ASP A 33 24.55 5.28 12.46
N VAL A 34 24.34 4.36 13.40
CA VAL A 34 23.71 3.07 13.15
C VAL A 34 22.26 3.25 12.72
N LEU A 35 21.51 4.16 13.34
CA LEU A 35 20.13 4.47 12.95
C LEU A 35 20.05 5.09 11.55
N LYS A 36 20.95 5.99 11.19
CA LYS A 36 21.07 6.55 9.84
C LYS A 36 21.36 5.46 8.81
N GLU A 37 22.27 4.53 9.14
CA GLU A 37 22.59 3.39 8.28
C GLU A 37 21.39 2.46 8.11
N TRP A 38 20.64 2.17 9.18
CA TRP A 38 19.40 1.41 9.12
C TRP A 38 18.38 2.11 8.23
N TRP A 39 18.12 3.39 8.47
CA TRP A 39 17.19 4.20 7.68
C TRP A 39 17.52 4.10 6.18
N TYR A 40 18.78 4.35 5.84
CA TYR A 40 19.25 4.30 4.46
C TYR A 40 19.01 2.92 3.81
N TYR A 41 19.46 1.84 4.44
CA TYR A 41 19.37 0.51 3.82
C TYR A 41 17.98 -0.13 3.90
N MET A 42 17.20 0.13 4.94
CA MET A 42 15.87 -0.44 5.06
C MET A 42 14.89 0.20 4.07
N PHE A 43 14.95 1.52 3.88
CA PHE A 43 14.05 2.21 2.95
C PHE A 43 14.46 2.11 1.48
N GLN A 44 15.66 1.66 1.14
CA GLN A 44 16.04 1.32 -0.22
C GLN A 44 15.45 0.00 -0.74
N CYS A 45 14.82 -0.79 0.08
CA CYS A 45 14.23 -2.06 -0.33
C CYS A 45 12.87 -1.85 -0.97
N SER A 46 12.65 -2.41 -2.16
CA SER A 46 11.33 -2.41 -2.82
C SER A 46 10.43 -3.57 -2.40
N GLU A 47 10.84 -4.40 -1.44
CA GLU A 47 10.10 -5.59 -0.95
C GLU A 47 9.76 -6.61 -2.07
N CYS A 48 10.55 -6.67 -3.13
CA CYS A 48 10.33 -7.61 -4.24
C CYS A 48 10.57 -9.09 -3.87
N ARG A 49 11.03 -9.40 -2.66
CA ARG A 49 11.30 -10.73 -2.10
C ARG A 49 12.30 -11.59 -2.86
N ARG A 50 13.00 -11.06 -3.86
CA ARG A 50 13.97 -11.80 -4.64
C ARG A 50 15.08 -12.42 -3.77
N CYS A 51 15.57 -11.67 -2.77
CA CYS A 51 16.57 -12.14 -1.83
C CYS A 51 16.07 -13.30 -0.96
N SER A 52 14.79 -13.38 -0.66
CA SER A 52 14.18 -14.46 0.12
C SER A 52 14.03 -15.73 -0.73
N VAL A 53 13.56 -15.58 -1.98
CA VAL A 53 13.35 -16.71 -2.91
C VAL A 53 14.67 -17.39 -3.27
N PHE A 54 15.74 -16.64 -3.48
CA PHE A 54 17.05 -17.20 -3.85
C PHE A 54 17.96 -17.50 -2.66
N CYS A 55 17.49 -17.36 -1.43
CA CYS A 55 18.30 -17.64 -0.25
C CYS A 55 18.46 -19.16 -0.04
N PRO A 56 19.66 -19.74 -0.13
CA PRO A 56 19.86 -21.18 0.06
C PRO A 56 19.60 -21.62 1.51
N TYR A 57 19.54 -20.68 2.44
CA TYR A 57 19.30 -20.92 3.87
C TYR A 57 17.85 -20.64 4.31
N GLY A 58 16.97 -20.28 3.37
CA GLY A 58 15.57 -19.96 3.68
C GLY A 58 15.36 -18.68 4.50
N ILE A 59 16.33 -17.76 4.50
CA ILE A 59 16.22 -16.50 5.24
C ILE A 59 15.33 -15.51 4.45
N ASP A 60 14.23 -15.09 5.05
CA ASP A 60 13.39 -14.03 4.49
C ASP A 60 13.97 -12.65 4.83
N THR A 61 14.83 -12.15 3.94
CA THR A 61 15.45 -10.82 4.10
C THR A 61 14.47 -9.68 3.89
N ALA A 62 13.37 -9.90 3.15
CA ALA A 62 12.31 -8.91 2.99
C ALA A 62 11.60 -8.70 4.34
N GLU A 63 11.24 -9.78 5.02
CA GLU A 63 10.63 -9.70 6.36
C GLU A 63 11.55 -8.97 7.35
N ILE A 64 12.85 -9.26 7.34
CA ILE A 64 13.84 -8.54 8.15
C ILE A 64 13.82 -7.04 7.84
N THR A 65 13.62 -6.66 6.58
CA THR A 65 13.55 -5.25 6.18
C THR A 65 12.28 -4.58 6.70
N ILE A 66 11.13 -5.25 6.63
CA ILE A 66 9.87 -4.74 7.19
C ILE A 66 10.01 -4.54 8.70
N MET A 67 10.56 -5.52 9.41
CA MET A 67 10.83 -5.39 10.85
C MET A 67 11.76 -4.21 11.16
N GLY A 68 12.80 -4.00 10.35
CA GLY A 68 13.69 -2.85 10.49
C GLY A 68 12.98 -1.51 10.29
N ARG A 69 12.09 -1.41 9.31
CA ARG A 69 11.22 -0.23 9.09
C ARG A 69 10.25 -0.01 10.24
N GLU A 70 9.67 -1.08 10.76
CA GLU A 70 8.76 -1.01 11.91
C GLU A 70 9.46 -0.44 13.14
N LEU A 71 10.69 -0.87 13.44
CA LEU A 71 11.50 -0.30 14.50
C LEU A 71 11.81 1.18 14.27
N LEU A 72 12.17 1.57 13.05
CA LEU A 72 12.39 2.96 12.69
C LEU A 72 11.11 3.79 12.81
N ASN A 73 9.97 3.24 12.39
CA ASN A 73 8.67 3.88 12.54
C ASN A 73 8.29 4.14 14.00
N LEU A 74 8.56 3.19 14.90
CA LEU A 74 8.34 3.34 16.34
C LEU A 74 9.21 4.46 16.94
N LEU A 75 10.36 4.74 16.34
CA LEU A 75 11.26 5.84 16.73
C LEU A 75 10.91 7.17 16.06
N GLY A 76 9.87 7.22 15.24
CA GLY A 76 9.50 8.41 14.46
C GLY A 76 10.42 8.70 13.27
N LEU A 77 11.24 7.74 12.86
CA LEU A 77 12.22 7.88 11.77
C LEU A 77 11.65 7.37 10.45
N ASN A 78 10.52 7.91 10.04
CA ASN A 78 9.90 7.62 8.76
C ASN A 78 10.45 8.51 7.63
N ILE A 79 10.04 8.17 6.39
CA ILE A 79 10.20 9.05 5.24
C ILE A 79 8.94 9.91 5.14
N ASP A 80 9.05 11.23 5.24
CA ASP A 80 7.91 12.16 5.30
C ASP A 80 6.97 12.04 4.09
N TRP A 81 7.52 11.89 2.90
CA TRP A 81 6.72 11.73 1.68
C TRP A 81 6.05 10.35 1.54
N ILE A 82 6.37 9.36 2.39
CA ILE A 82 5.60 8.12 2.58
C ILE A 82 4.59 8.27 3.71
N ALA A 83 4.96 8.96 4.79
CA ALA A 83 4.08 9.19 5.93
C ALA A 83 2.83 10.01 5.54
N THR A 84 2.98 10.99 4.66
CA THR A 84 1.87 11.80 4.14
C THR A 84 0.82 10.98 3.38
N PRO A 85 1.15 10.14 2.38
CA PRO A 85 0.21 9.20 1.76
C PRO A 85 -0.50 8.29 2.76
N VAL A 86 0.21 7.74 3.74
CA VAL A 86 -0.40 6.92 4.80
C VAL A 86 -1.42 7.71 5.61
N ALA A 87 -1.07 8.93 6.03
CA ALA A 87 -1.98 9.81 6.75
C ALA A 87 -3.23 10.16 5.90
N ASN A 88 -3.05 10.38 4.60
CA ASN A 88 -4.14 10.62 3.66
C ASN A 88 -5.07 9.40 3.55
N CYS A 89 -4.51 8.18 3.43
CA CYS A 89 -5.32 6.95 3.44
C CYS A 89 -6.18 6.81 4.70
N TYR A 90 -5.66 7.24 5.87
CA TYR A 90 -6.47 7.28 7.09
C TYR A 90 -7.58 8.33 7.04
N ARG A 91 -7.33 9.48 6.45
CA ARG A 91 -8.22 10.64 6.45
C ARG A 91 -9.30 10.55 5.37
N THR A 92 -8.93 10.19 4.13
CA THR A 92 -9.81 10.23 2.95
C THR A 92 -10.01 8.87 2.28
N GLY A 93 -9.29 7.82 2.69
CA GLY A 93 -9.35 6.51 2.06
C GLY A 93 -8.45 6.34 0.82
N ASN A 94 -7.67 7.37 0.46
CA ASN A 94 -6.74 7.33 -0.67
C ASN A 94 -5.46 8.12 -0.36
N HIS A 95 -4.35 7.74 -1.02
CA HIS A 95 -3.03 8.31 -0.72
C HIS A 95 -2.87 9.77 -1.18
N LEU A 96 -3.62 10.22 -2.17
CA LEU A 96 -3.59 11.60 -2.66
C LEU A 96 -4.37 12.57 -1.77
N GLY A 97 -5.19 12.05 -0.83
CA GLY A 97 -6.01 12.88 0.03
C GLY A 97 -7.24 13.48 -0.67
N ILE A 98 -7.65 12.87 -1.77
CA ILE A 98 -8.77 13.33 -2.59
C ILE A 98 -10.09 13.13 -1.84
N GLN A 99 -10.90 14.17 -1.82
CA GLN A 99 -12.22 14.14 -1.18
C GLN A 99 -13.24 13.32 -2.01
N PRO A 100 -14.23 12.69 -1.38
CA PRO A 100 -15.21 11.84 -2.06
C PRO A 100 -15.92 12.49 -3.25
N HIS A 101 -16.27 13.78 -3.14
CA HIS A 101 -16.94 14.49 -4.21
C HIS A 101 -16.05 14.74 -5.43
N ALA A 102 -14.76 15.03 -5.21
CA ALA A 102 -13.79 15.20 -6.30
C ALA A 102 -13.50 13.87 -6.99
N TYR A 103 -13.45 12.77 -6.23
CA TYR A 103 -13.30 11.43 -6.80
C TYR A 103 -14.47 11.08 -7.72
N LYS A 104 -15.71 11.32 -7.27
CA LYS A 104 -16.90 11.13 -8.10
C LYS A 104 -16.87 12.01 -9.34
N TYR A 105 -16.52 13.29 -9.21
CA TYR A 105 -16.44 14.23 -10.32
C TYR A 105 -15.50 13.74 -11.43
N MET A 106 -14.35 13.17 -11.08
CA MET A 106 -13.44 12.63 -12.08
C MET A 106 -14.00 11.42 -12.81
N LEU A 107 -14.72 10.53 -12.11
CA LEU A 107 -15.39 9.41 -12.78
C LEU A 107 -16.52 9.89 -13.69
N ASP A 108 -17.30 10.88 -13.29
CA ASP A 108 -18.32 11.51 -14.12
C ASP A 108 -17.70 12.10 -15.40
N PHE A 109 -16.57 12.82 -15.25
CA PHE A 109 -15.81 13.38 -16.38
C PHE A 109 -15.30 12.29 -17.33
N PHE A 110 -14.78 11.18 -16.83
CA PHE A 110 -14.33 10.07 -17.68
C PHE A 110 -15.49 9.43 -18.47
N VAL A 111 -16.65 9.29 -17.84
CA VAL A 111 -17.85 8.75 -18.52
C VAL A 111 -18.29 9.68 -19.65
N GLU A 112 -18.27 10.99 -19.45
CA GLU A 112 -18.57 11.99 -20.46
C GLU A 112 -17.58 11.92 -21.63
N ASP A 113 -16.26 11.93 -21.34
CA ASP A 113 -15.20 11.83 -22.33
C ASP A 113 -15.26 10.52 -23.14
N ILE A 114 -15.52 9.38 -22.49
CA ILE A 114 -15.74 8.09 -23.18
C ILE A 114 -16.92 8.20 -24.13
N GLY A 115 -18.03 8.79 -23.68
CA GLY A 115 -19.23 8.98 -24.50
C GLY A 115 -18.96 9.84 -25.73
N GLU A 116 -18.23 10.94 -25.58
CA GLU A 116 -17.86 11.83 -26.68
C GLU A 116 -16.94 11.14 -27.71
N VAL A 117 -15.93 10.40 -27.23
CA VAL A 117 -14.92 9.76 -28.10
C VAL A 117 -15.47 8.50 -28.77
N THR A 118 -16.23 7.69 -28.06
CA THR A 118 -16.67 6.35 -28.55
C THR A 118 -18.10 6.32 -29.08
N GLY A 119 -18.92 7.31 -28.73
CA GLY A 119 -20.36 7.31 -29.00
C GLY A 119 -21.15 6.32 -28.13
N VAL A 120 -20.50 5.67 -27.15
CA VAL A 120 -21.15 4.68 -26.27
C VAL A 120 -21.39 5.31 -24.90
N PRO A 121 -22.65 5.44 -24.46
CA PRO A 121 -22.95 5.92 -23.11
C PRO A 121 -22.54 4.85 -22.10
N VAL A 122 -21.59 5.19 -21.22
CA VAL A 122 -21.10 4.30 -20.16
C VAL A 122 -21.78 4.65 -18.84
N GLU A 123 -22.30 3.66 -18.15
CA GLU A 123 -22.79 3.80 -16.79
C GLU A 123 -21.84 3.13 -15.80
N TYR A 124 -21.68 3.71 -14.63
CA TYR A 124 -20.90 3.14 -13.54
C TYR A 124 -21.63 3.22 -12.20
N SER A 125 -21.22 2.40 -11.25
CA SER A 125 -21.74 2.41 -9.88
C SER A 125 -20.68 2.86 -8.91
N ILE A 126 -21.04 3.76 -7.97
CA ILE A 126 -20.16 4.25 -6.92
C ILE A 126 -20.87 4.15 -5.57
N ASN A 127 -20.19 3.62 -4.57
CA ASN A 127 -20.72 3.39 -3.21
C ASN A 127 -22.06 2.60 -3.19
N LYS A 128 -22.32 1.79 -4.22
CA LYS A 128 -23.57 1.05 -4.38
C LYS A 128 -23.60 -0.15 -3.45
N LYS A 129 -24.67 -0.24 -2.66
CA LYS A 129 -24.93 -1.41 -1.80
C LYS A 129 -25.45 -2.58 -2.62
N GLY A 130 -24.99 -3.80 -2.27
CA GLY A 130 -25.44 -5.04 -2.88
C GLY A 130 -24.90 -5.29 -4.30
N ALA A 131 -23.89 -4.56 -4.74
CA ALA A 131 -23.15 -4.89 -5.95
C ALA A 131 -22.41 -6.22 -5.79
N ASP A 132 -22.05 -6.89 -6.88
CA ASP A 132 -21.33 -8.15 -6.81
C ASP A 132 -19.88 -7.95 -6.34
N VAL A 133 -19.22 -6.90 -6.84
CA VAL A 133 -17.80 -6.63 -6.62
C VAL A 133 -17.58 -5.20 -6.16
N LEU A 134 -16.71 -5.03 -5.16
CA LEU A 134 -16.07 -3.76 -4.86
C LEU A 134 -14.74 -3.70 -5.61
N PHE A 135 -14.59 -2.71 -6.49
CA PHE A 135 -13.35 -2.45 -7.18
C PHE A 135 -12.47 -1.48 -6.39
N ILE A 136 -11.25 -1.93 -6.08
CA ILE A 136 -10.22 -1.16 -5.39
C ILE A 136 -9.09 -0.86 -6.36
N THR A 137 -8.87 0.41 -6.65
CA THR A 137 -7.76 0.85 -7.50
C THR A 137 -7.02 2.00 -6.85
N PRO A 138 -5.70 2.15 -7.11
CA PRO A 138 -4.96 3.31 -6.65
C PRO A 138 -5.59 4.62 -7.13
N SER A 139 -5.66 5.61 -6.25
CA SER A 139 -6.14 6.95 -6.65
C SER A 139 -5.28 7.58 -7.75
N GLY A 140 -4.04 7.12 -7.91
CA GLY A 140 -3.19 7.47 -9.04
C GLY A 140 -3.80 7.11 -10.40
N ASP A 141 -4.55 6.00 -10.51
CA ASP A 141 -5.21 5.61 -11.75
C ASP A 141 -6.36 6.56 -12.14
N VAL A 142 -6.90 7.29 -11.16
CA VAL A 142 -7.98 8.26 -11.39
C VAL A 142 -7.48 9.68 -11.58
N PHE A 143 -6.34 10.04 -10.98
CA PHE A 143 -5.86 11.43 -10.91
C PHE A 143 -4.48 11.68 -11.48
N ALA A 144 -3.80 10.66 -12.01
CA ALA A 144 -2.48 10.80 -12.59
C ALA A 144 -2.39 10.12 -13.96
N ASP A 145 -1.89 10.86 -14.94
CA ASP A 145 -1.58 10.33 -16.27
C ASP A 145 -0.32 9.44 -16.21
N PRO A 146 -0.28 8.25 -16.87
CA PRO A 146 -1.29 7.68 -17.79
C PRO A 146 -2.37 6.80 -17.13
N GLY A 147 -2.47 6.77 -15.81
CA GLY A 147 -3.43 5.92 -15.08
C GLY A 147 -4.89 6.19 -15.45
N THR A 148 -5.22 7.44 -15.82
CA THR A 148 -6.57 7.85 -16.23
C THR A 148 -7.14 7.00 -17.36
N TYR A 149 -6.33 6.64 -18.35
CA TYR A 149 -6.75 5.73 -19.43
C TYR A 149 -7.07 4.33 -18.93
N THR A 150 -6.37 3.87 -17.90
CA THR A 150 -6.66 2.59 -17.23
C THR A 150 -8.00 2.65 -16.53
N ALA A 151 -8.28 3.73 -15.81
CA ALA A 151 -9.58 3.93 -15.15
C ALA A 151 -10.73 4.00 -16.16
N MET A 152 -10.56 4.70 -17.27
CA MET A 152 -11.54 4.74 -18.38
C MET A 152 -11.77 3.33 -18.97
N GLY A 153 -10.70 2.57 -19.18
CA GLY A 153 -10.82 1.16 -19.63
C GLY A 153 -11.60 0.28 -18.67
N TYR A 154 -11.41 0.43 -17.36
CA TYR A 154 -12.21 -0.27 -16.35
C TYR A 154 -13.69 0.16 -16.36
N LEU A 155 -13.99 1.43 -16.53
CA LEU A 155 -15.37 1.92 -16.64
C LEU A 155 -16.08 1.28 -17.82
N MET A 156 -15.45 1.23 -18.99
CA MET A 156 -15.99 0.57 -20.18
C MET A 156 -16.17 -0.94 -19.96
N LEU A 157 -15.18 -1.61 -19.39
CA LEU A 157 -15.25 -3.05 -19.10
C LEU A 157 -16.39 -3.38 -18.14
N PHE A 158 -16.53 -2.62 -17.04
CA PHE A 158 -17.56 -2.87 -16.03
C PHE A 158 -18.96 -2.57 -16.56
N HIS A 159 -19.10 -1.54 -17.39
CA HIS A 159 -20.35 -1.29 -18.13
C HIS A 159 -20.71 -2.48 -19.01
N TYR A 160 -19.79 -2.98 -19.82
CA TYR A 160 -20.00 -4.16 -20.67
C TYR A 160 -20.37 -5.41 -19.88
N LEU A 161 -19.69 -5.68 -18.77
CA LEU A 161 -19.99 -6.83 -17.89
C LEU A 161 -21.39 -6.73 -17.30
N LYS A 162 -21.81 -5.53 -16.91
CA LYS A 162 -23.15 -5.27 -16.39
C LYS A 162 -24.23 -5.51 -17.44
N GLU A 163 -24.07 -4.92 -18.63
CA GLU A 163 -25.03 -5.03 -19.73
C GLU A 163 -25.17 -6.47 -20.26
N LYS A 164 -24.03 -7.16 -20.41
CA LYS A 164 -24.03 -8.48 -21.02
C LYS A 164 -24.33 -9.62 -20.06
N TYR A 165 -23.84 -9.51 -18.81
CA TYR A 165 -23.88 -10.61 -17.85
C TYR A 165 -24.63 -10.26 -16.56
N GLY A 166 -25.12 -9.05 -16.41
CA GLY A 166 -25.75 -8.57 -15.17
C GLY A 166 -24.78 -8.49 -13.99
N PHE A 167 -23.46 -8.46 -14.26
CA PHE A 167 -22.42 -8.44 -13.24
C PHE A 167 -22.11 -7.01 -12.82
N ASP A 168 -22.47 -6.66 -11.60
CA ASP A 168 -22.44 -5.29 -11.10
C ASP A 168 -21.17 -5.02 -10.26
N VAL A 169 -20.38 -4.05 -10.71
CA VAL A 169 -19.15 -3.62 -10.05
C VAL A 169 -19.33 -2.21 -9.51
N THR A 170 -18.96 -1.98 -8.24
CA THR A 170 -19.01 -0.65 -7.64
C THR A 170 -17.64 -0.15 -7.26
N TRP A 171 -17.38 1.11 -7.54
CA TRP A 171 -16.26 1.87 -6.99
C TRP A 171 -16.59 2.33 -5.56
N SER A 172 -15.56 2.68 -4.77
CA SER A 172 -15.76 3.34 -3.49
C SER A 172 -14.94 4.61 -3.37
N THR A 173 -15.56 5.64 -2.80
CA THR A 173 -14.87 6.89 -2.45
C THR A 173 -14.19 6.82 -1.08
N TYR A 174 -14.38 5.74 -0.31
CA TYR A 174 -13.90 5.62 1.08
C TYR A 174 -12.81 4.56 1.27
N GLY A 175 -12.60 3.71 0.29
CA GLY A 175 -11.63 2.62 0.36
C GLY A 175 -11.09 2.30 -1.02
N SER A 176 -10.32 3.23 -1.60
CA SER A 176 -9.75 3.03 -2.93
C SER A 176 -8.37 2.39 -2.90
N GLU A 177 -7.69 2.38 -1.77
CA GLU A 177 -6.35 1.78 -1.64
C GLU A 177 -5.89 1.69 -0.19
N GLY A 178 -4.78 1.00 0.07
CA GLY A 178 -4.25 0.99 1.42
C GLY A 178 -3.06 0.07 1.68
N GLY A 179 -3.19 -1.21 1.43
CA GLY A 179 -2.25 -2.20 1.94
C GLY A 179 -0.79 -2.01 1.55
N ASN A 180 -0.53 -1.62 0.32
CA ASN A 180 0.82 -1.40 -0.19
C ASN A 180 1.59 -0.29 0.56
N PHE A 181 0.91 0.79 0.96
CA PHE A 181 1.55 1.86 1.74
C PHE A 181 1.95 1.40 3.15
N GLY A 182 1.23 0.42 3.71
CA GLY A 182 1.59 -0.17 4.99
C GLY A 182 2.94 -0.86 4.97
N PHE A 183 3.32 -1.51 3.88
CA PHE A 183 4.63 -2.15 3.76
C PHE A 183 5.82 -1.20 3.89
N PHE A 184 5.62 0.08 3.58
CA PHE A 184 6.67 1.09 3.74
C PHE A 184 6.84 1.57 5.18
N THR A 185 5.89 1.27 6.05
CA THR A 185 5.90 1.73 7.45
C THR A 185 5.93 0.57 8.44
N SER A 186 4.86 -0.24 8.51
CA SER A 186 4.75 -1.36 9.45
C SER A 186 3.63 -2.33 9.06
N HIS A 187 3.72 -3.57 9.55
CA HIS A 187 2.64 -4.55 9.44
C HIS A 187 1.34 -4.05 10.09
N GLU A 188 1.42 -3.34 11.19
CA GLU A 188 0.25 -2.77 11.86
C GLU A 188 -0.45 -1.73 10.99
N THR A 189 0.29 -0.84 10.34
CA THR A 189 -0.26 0.14 9.38
C THR A 189 -0.93 -0.58 8.20
N MET A 190 -0.26 -1.58 7.63
CA MET A 190 -0.82 -2.39 6.55
C MET A 190 -2.13 -3.07 6.95
N LYS A 191 -2.15 -3.70 8.13
CA LYS A 191 -3.34 -4.35 8.69
C LYS A 191 -4.50 -3.38 8.89
N ARG A 192 -4.22 -2.18 9.41
CA ARG A 192 -5.24 -1.14 9.63
C ARG A 192 -5.82 -0.64 8.31
N LEU A 193 -4.98 -0.36 7.32
CA LEU A 193 -5.43 0.11 6.00
C LEU A 193 -6.26 -0.97 5.28
N ASN A 194 -5.79 -2.22 5.28
CA ASN A 194 -6.55 -3.35 4.73
C ASN A 194 -7.88 -3.56 5.45
N SER A 195 -7.90 -3.41 6.78
CA SER A 195 -9.13 -3.53 7.57
C SER A 195 -10.19 -2.51 7.16
N LYS A 196 -9.80 -1.30 6.74
CA LYS A 196 -10.72 -0.30 6.20
C LYS A 196 -11.35 -0.75 4.89
N MET A 197 -10.58 -1.34 3.98
CA MET A 197 -11.11 -1.87 2.71
C MET A 197 -12.11 -3.01 2.95
N TYR A 198 -11.79 -3.94 3.87
CA TYR A 198 -12.74 -4.99 4.26
C TYR A 198 -13.98 -4.46 4.98
N ALA A 199 -13.84 -3.42 5.79
CA ALA A 199 -14.97 -2.76 6.44
C ALA A 199 -15.89 -2.10 5.40
N GLU A 200 -15.31 -1.47 4.39
CA GLU A 200 -16.06 -0.87 3.29
C GLU A 200 -16.79 -1.93 2.46
N ALA A 201 -16.13 -3.04 2.12
CA ALA A 201 -16.76 -4.16 1.42
C ALA A 201 -17.98 -4.71 2.22
N ARG A 202 -17.83 -4.87 3.54
CA ARG A 202 -18.94 -5.28 4.43
C ARG A 202 -20.05 -4.24 4.48
N ARG A 203 -19.70 -2.94 4.55
CA ARG A 203 -20.69 -1.83 4.57
C ARG A 203 -21.54 -1.82 3.30
N LEU A 204 -20.90 -2.10 2.15
CA LEU A 204 -21.57 -2.17 0.86
C LEU A 204 -22.28 -3.51 0.63
N GLY A 205 -21.95 -4.56 1.38
CA GLY A 205 -22.54 -5.88 1.24
C GLY A 205 -22.19 -6.56 -0.07
N VAL A 206 -20.99 -6.31 -0.59
CA VAL A 206 -20.47 -6.94 -1.82
C VAL A 206 -20.01 -8.37 -1.56
N LYS A 207 -20.01 -9.20 -2.60
CA LYS A 207 -19.57 -10.60 -2.52
C LYS A 207 -18.04 -10.74 -2.66
N TRP A 208 -17.43 -9.88 -3.47
CA TRP A 208 -16.02 -9.96 -3.84
C TRP A 208 -15.34 -8.59 -3.78
N ILE A 209 -14.04 -8.60 -3.60
CA ILE A 209 -13.15 -7.43 -3.76
C ILE A 209 -12.19 -7.74 -4.90
N LEU A 210 -12.05 -6.82 -5.84
CA LEU A 210 -11.15 -6.87 -6.97
C LEU A 210 -10.10 -5.75 -6.85
#